data_2e2388853aa2bd785dbbb8af48f3103c
#
_entry.id   2e2388853aa2bd785dbbb8af48f3103c
#
_cell.length_a   1.000
_cell.length_b   1.000
_cell.length_c   1.000
_cell.angle_alpha   90.00
_cell.angle_beta   90.00
_cell.angle_gamma   90.00
#
_symmetry.space_group_name_H-M   'P 1'
#
loop_
_entity.id
_entity.type
_entity.pdbx_description
1 polymer ?
#
loop_
_entity_poly.entity_id
_entity_poly.type
_entity_poly.pdbx_seq_one_letter_code
_entity_poly.pdbx_strand_id
1 'polypeptide(L)'
;MKIKIIAGLFVLGLFASCTKSFLHVNNDPNSVTDVPPKTLLPNTLVSMAFANSNELGRAAGLLMQYNANSNSASVAGAYDTWIISGFESQWDNEIYGGTLNNLNIIISKTQAQSPAYAGIAKLQFAYTVSMATDLFGDVPYSQAAAGFDNAGLIKYPQPVFDAQMDIYLGNQAKSIKSLFNLVREGLADIAKPSVQKPTVDDLVYGGDLSKWTRFGNSLLLKFALQVSNKAPDTTKNVINEVLAGKPYIDDINGALDFKVPFTAANPNSYYLQDLGGSIPNTQMLSSRFLALERSLNDSLRLSKFYTKPAATFVGAENGSPFTPPPLATRSTYGTYVLGPTLSGEAPIRLITAFRNNFILAEAALRFGTTGNANTYFQNGIKASMKSAGLSDADVAAYFAANPGVVTLSGTPANQLMQILVQKYIASVGNAIESYNDYRRTGIPSLPQPQTTAGDDPNNFPQRYAYPVTEGSSNPNQPNPRPKTSVKVWWAL
;
A
#
# COMPACT_ATOMS: atom_id res chain seq x y z
N MET A 1 -47.64 -33.75 -52.91
CA MET A 1 -47.77 -32.27 -52.87
C MET A 1 -47.87 -31.71 -51.40
N LYS A 2 -48.57 -32.39 -50.47
CA LYS A 2 -48.77 -31.93 -49.07
C LYS A 2 -47.48 -31.91 -48.18
N ILE A 3 -46.52 -32.82 -48.38
CA ILE A 3 -45.29 -32.89 -47.61
C ILE A 3 -44.29 -31.76 -47.95
N LYS A 4 -44.28 -31.30 -49.25
CA LYS A 4 -43.40 -30.20 -49.68
C LYS A 4 -43.86 -28.83 -49.14
N ILE A 5 -45.15 -28.67 -48.84
CA ILE A 5 -45.72 -27.43 -48.29
C ILE A 5 -45.43 -27.35 -46.79
N ILE A 6 -45.43 -28.46 -46.08
CA ILE A 6 -45.11 -28.51 -44.63
C ILE A 6 -43.64 -28.25 -44.43
N ALA A 7 -42.75 -28.77 -45.30
CA ALA A 7 -41.30 -28.47 -45.18
C ALA A 7 -40.98 -27.00 -45.50
N GLY A 8 -41.70 -26.36 -46.42
CA GLY A 8 -41.55 -24.92 -46.73
C GLY A 8 -42.00 -24.01 -45.56
N LEU A 9 -43.06 -24.35 -44.84
CA LEU A 9 -43.53 -23.62 -43.68
C LEU A 9 -42.61 -23.76 -42.47
N PHE A 10 -41.91 -24.89 -42.31
CA PHE A 10 -40.92 -25.09 -41.23
C PHE A 10 -39.64 -24.30 -41.46
N VAL A 11 -39.21 -24.10 -42.71
CA VAL A 11 -38.02 -23.30 -43.05
C VAL A 11 -38.31 -21.79 -42.91
N LEU A 12 -39.52 -21.31 -43.21
CA LEU A 12 -39.90 -19.90 -42.99
C LEU A 12 -40.04 -19.54 -41.50
N GLY A 13 -40.38 -20.51 -40.64
CA GLY A 13 -40.45 -20.30 -39.18
C GLY A 13 -39.09 -20.09 -38.51
N LEU A 14 -37.98 -20.53 -39.11
CA LEU A 14 -36.63 -20.38 -38.56
C LEU A 14 -36.02 -19.00 -38.79
N PHE A 15 -36.57 -18.17 -39.68
CA PHE A 15 -36.09 -16.80 -39.91
C PHE A 15 -36.86 -15.73 -39.14
N ALA A 16 -37.92 -16.09 -38.41
CA ALA A 16 -38.71 -15.14 -37.63
C ALA A 16 -38.24 -15.03 -36.16
N SER A 17 -37.19 -15.73 -35.73
CA SER A 17 -36.77 -15.84 -34.32
C SER A 17 -35.61 -14.93 -33.95
N CYS A 18 -35.28 -13.91 -34.73
CA CYS A 18 -34.31 -12.89 -34.30
C CYS A 18 -34.98 -11.52 -34.20
N THR A 19 -35.80 -11.34 -33.20
CA THR A 19 -36.18 -9.97 -32.78
C THR A 19 -34.99 -9.30 -32.09
N LYS A 20 -34.70 -8.04 -32.46
CA LYS A 20 -33.63 -7.23 -31.86
C LYS A 20 -33.67 -7.15 -30.30
N SER A 21 -34.79 -7.53 -29.70
CA SER A 21 -34.95 -7.60 -28.25
C SER A 21 -34.17 -8.74 -27.57
N PHE A 22 -33.81 -9.81 -28.32
CA PHE A 22 -32.97 -10.89 -27.75
C PHE A 22 -31.51 -10.48 -27.56
N LEU A 23 -31.05 -9.44 -28.25
CA LEU A 23 -29.69 -8.87 -28.06
C LEU A 23 -29.59 -7.87 -26.89
N HIS A 24 -30.71 -7.55 -26.26
CA HIS A 24 -30.74 -6.70 -25.06
C HIS A 24 -30.72 -7.48 -23.73
N VAL A 25 -30.53 -8.81 -23.77
CA VAL A 25 -30.42 -9.66 -22.56
C VAL A 25 -29.18 -9.32 -21.72
N ASN A 26 -28.22 -8.60 -22.28
CA ASN A 26 -27.07 -8.09 -21.53
C ASN A 26 -27.36 -6.82 -20.72
N ASN A 27 -28.55 -6.24 -20.82
CA ASN A 27 -29.02 -5.23 -19.88
C ASN A 27 -29.80 -5.94 -18.77
N ASP A 28 -29.08 -6.47 -17.78
CA ASP A 28 -29.68 -6.89 -16.53
C ASP A 28 -30.34 -5.65 -15.88
N PRO A 29 -31.70 -5.59 -15.80
CA PRO A 29 -32.38 -4.44 -15.18
C PRO A 29 -32.07 -4.30 -13.69
N ASN A 30 -31.41 -5.32 -13.07
CA ASN A 30 -30.94 -5.28 -11.71
C ASN A 30 -29.45 -4.92 -11.60
N SER A 31 -28.72 -4.85 -12.72
CA SER A 31 -27.37 -4.30 -12.69
C SER A 31 -27.44 -2.79 -12.58
N VAL A 32 -26.90 -2.26 -11.50
CA VAL A 32 -26.82 -0.81 -11.25
C VAL A 32 -25.84 -0.21 -12.26
N THR A 33 -26.38 0.22 -13.41
CA THR A 33 -25.57 0.78 -14.53
C THR A 33 -25.03 2.18 -14.21
N ASP A 34 -25.55 2.83 -13.15
CA ASP A 34 -25.15 4.17 -12.73
C ASP A 34 -24.90 4.23 -11.21
N VAL A 35 -23.72 3.80 -10.76
CA VAL A 35 -23.35 3.87 -9.34
C VAL A 35 -22.92 5.29 -9.00
N PRO A 36 -23.55 5.95 -8.00
CA PRO A 36 -23.17 7.29 -7.57
C PRO A 36 -21.75 7.33 -6.97
N PRO A 37 -20.98 8.41 -7.17
CA PRO A 37 -19.63 8.57 -6.60
C PRO A 37 -19.57 8.35 -5.08
N LYS A 38 -20.61 8.80 -4.34
CA LYS A 38 -20.71 8.60 -2.90
C LYS A 38 -20.81 7.15 -2.44
N THR A 39 -21.21 6.23 -3.32
CA THR A 39 -21.26 4.79 -3.05
C THR A 39 -19.90 4.13 -3.36
N LEU A 40 -19.18 4.65 -4.34
CA LEU A 40 -17.87 4.11 -4.75
C LEU A 40 -16.73 4.56 -3.84
N LEU A 41 -16.75 5.79 -3.33
CA LEU A 41 -15.64 6.34 -2.54
C LEU A 41 -15.32 5.53 -1.28
N PRO A 42 -16.29 5.10 -0.44
CA PRO A 42 -16.00 4.22 0.70
C PRO A 42 -15.33 2.91 0.26
N ASN A 43 -15.82 2.31 -0.83
CA ASN A 43 -15.29 1.06 -1.34
C ASN A 43 -13.83 1.22 -1.81
N THR A 44 -13.49 2.31 -2.53
CA THR A 44 -12.10 2.55 -2.97
C THR A 44 -11.14 2.75 -1.81
N LEU A 45 -11.58 3.40 -0.72
CA LEU A 45 -10.78 3.59 0.49
C LEU A 45 -10.48 2.25 1.17
N VAL A 46 -11.50 1.40 1.32
CA VAL A 46 -11.34 0.06 1.94
C VAL A 46 -10.49 -0.84 1.04
N SER A 47 -10.76 -0.91 -0.27
CA SER A 47 -9.98 -1.72 -1.21
C SER A 47 -8.50 -1.30 -1.24
N MET A 48 -8.21 0.00 -1.24
CA MET A 48 -6.84 0.53 -1.17
C MET A 48 -6.14 0.13 0.15
N ALA A 49 -6.85 0.15 1.28
CA ALA A 49 -6.32 -0.30 2.55
C ALA A 49 -6.04 -1.81 2.55
N PHE A 50 -6.94 -2.61 1.98
CA PHE A 50 -6.75 -4.05 1.82
C PHE A 50 -5.58 -4.35 0.89
N ALA A 51 -5.50 -3.72 -0.28
CA ALA A 51 -4.36 -3.88 -1.21
C ALA A 51 -3.01 -3.64 -0.51
N ASN A 52 -2.94 -2.67 0.42
CA ASN A 52 -1.72 -2.37 1.17
C ASN A 52 -1.43 -3.36 2.30
N SER A 53 -2.43 -3.93 2.95
CA SER A 53 -2.29 -4.64 4.22
C SER A 53 -2.70 -6.12 4.18
N ASN A 54 -3.34 -6.59 3.10
CA ASN A 54 -3.68 -7.98 2.91
C ASN A 54 -2.43 -8.80 2.48
N GLU A 55 -2.52 -9.74 1.58
CA GLU A 55 -1.41 -10.64 1.22
C GLU A 55 -0.14 -9.92 0.77
N LEU A 56 -0.26 -8.77 0.06
CA LEU A 56 0.91 -7.96 -0.30
C LEU A 56 1.64 -7.42 0.95
N GLY A 57 0.88 -6.92 1.91
CA GLY A 57 1.43 -6.44 3.19
C GLY A 57 1.99 -7.56 4.06
N ARG A 58 1.32 -8.74 4.06
CA ARG A 58 1.80 -9.93 4.77
C ARG A 58 3.14 -10.40 4.23
N ALA A 59 3.27 -10.53 2.90
CA ALA A 59 4.52 -10.91 2.27
C ALA A 59 5.65 -9.91 2.60
N ALA A 60 5.39 -8.61 2.51
CA ALA A 60 6.34 -7.60 2.93
C ALA A 60 6.73 -7.72 4.41
N GLY A 61 5.78 -8.01 5.30
CA GLY A 61 6.01 -8.17 6.74
C GLY A 61 6.95 -9.33 7.07
N LEU A 62 6.84 -10.43 6.36
CA LEU A 62 7.71 -11.61 6.49
C LEU A 62 9.08 -11.36 5.83
N LEU A 63 9.12 -10.75 4.65
CA LEU A 63 10.38 -10.33 4.01
C LEU A 63 11.17 -9.36 4.90
N MET A 64 10.49 -8.43 5.52
CA MET A 64 11.10 -7.45 6.42
C MET A 64 11.30 -7.97 7.84
N GLN A 65 11.00 -9.24 8.11
CA GLN A 65 11.23 -9.91 9.38
C GLN A 65 10.58 -9.21 10.60
N TYR A 66 9.43 -8.57 10.38
CA TYR A 66 8.57 -8.15 11.50
C TYR A 66 7.94 -9.37 12.16
N ASN A 67 7.49 -10.30 11.32
CA ASN A 67 6.93 -11.57 11.72
C ASN A 67 7.75 -12.71 11.14
N ALA A 68 7.62 -13.87 11.75
CA ALA A 68 8.03 -15.16 11.23
C ALA A 68 6.82 -16.07 11.07
N ASN A 69 6.91 -17.05 10.20
CA ASN A 69 5.89 -18.08 10.04
C ASN A 69 5.71 -18.88 11.34
N SER A 70 4.47 -19.16 11.70
CA SER A 70 4.14 -19.99 12.86
C SER A 70 3.20 -21.16 12.55
N ASN A 71 2.88 -21.36 11.28
CA ASN A 71 2.03 -22.48 10.82
C ASN A 71 2.45 -22.85 9.38
N SER A 72 3.12 -23.99 9.22
CA SER A 72 3.65 -24.47 7.95
C SER A 72 2.58 -24.75 6.87
N ALA A 73 1.31 -24.89 7.26
CA ALA A 73 0.21 -25.09 6.32
C ALA A 73 -0.28 -23.78 5.67
N SER A 74 0.25 -22.63 6.08
CA SER A 74 -0.18 -21.32 5.59
C SER A 74 0.75 -20.76 4.50
N VAL A 75 0.23 -19.84 3.70
CA VAL A 75 1.05 -19.07 2.72
C VAL A 75 2.13 -18.21 3.38
N ALA A 76 2.01 -17.92 4.68
CA ALA A 76 3.04 -17.25 5.45
C ALA A 76 4.37 -18.01 5.41
N GLY A 77 4.32 -19.35 5.41
CA GLY A 77 5.52 -20.18 5.26
C GLY A 77 6.21 -19.99 3.92
N ALA A 78 5.45 -19.82 2.85
CA ALA A 78 6.00 -19.53 1.53
C ALA A 78 6.72 -18.18 1.53
N TYR A 79 6.09 -17.12 2.02
CA TYR A 79 6.70 -15.77 2.06
C TYR A 79 7.92 -15.71 2.97
N ASP A 80 7.88 -16.41 4.10
CA ASP A 80 8.99 -16.49 5.05
C ASP A 80 10.23 -17.19 4.47
N THR A 81 10.04 -18.01 3.43
CA THR A 81 11.10 -18.67 2.66
C THR A 81 11.34 -18.03 1.29
N TRP A 82 10.87 -16.81 1.06
CA TRP A 82 11.06 -16.03 -0.16
C TRP A 82 10.30 -16.50 -1.41
N ILE A 83 9.27 -17.32 -1.27
CA ILE A 83 8.35 -17.63 -2.37
C ILE A 83 7.32 -16.49 -2.46
N ILE A 84 7.62 -15.49 -3.29
CA ILE A 84 6.84 -14.24 -3.40
C ILE A 84 5.99 -14.25 -4.68
N SER A 85 4.89 -15.01 -4.64
CA SER A 85 3.96 -15.20 -5.74
C SER A 85 2.54 -15.49 -5.23
N GLY A 86 1.56 -15.64 -6.13
CA GLY A 86 0.18 -15.97 -5.76
C GLY A 86 -0.65 -14.76 -5.39
N PHE A 87 -0.45 -13.62 -6.06
CA PHE A 87 -1.13 -12.35 -5.77
C PHE A 87 -2.24 -12.01 -6.77
N GLU A 88 -2.83 -13.02 -7.42
CA GLU A 88 -3.89 -12.86 -8.42
C GLU A 88 -5.07 -12.06 -7.86
N SER A 89 -5.55 -12.45 -6.69
CA SER A 89 -6.70 -11.77 -6.05
C SER A 89 -6.39 -10.32 -5.69
N GLN A 90 -5.17 -10.03 -5.22
CA GLN A 90 -4.77 -8.66 -4.87
C GLN A 90 -4.64 -7.79 -6.12
N TRP A 91 -4.11 -8.34 -7.20
CA TRP A 91 -4.00 -7.66 -8.48
C TRP A 91 -5.38 -7.40 -9.07
N ASP A 92 -6.19 -8.47 -9.26
CA ASP A 92 -7.46 -8.39 -9.97
C ASP A 92 -8.52 -7.63 -9.16
N ASN A 93 -8.69 -7.97 -7.87
CA ASN A 93 -9.82 -7.50 -7.07
C ASN A 93 -9.50 -6.28 -6.19
N GLU A 94 -8.26 -6.17 -5.65
CA GLU A 94 -7.96 -5.09 -4.72
C GLU A 94 -7.34 -3.89 -5.46
N ILE A 95 -6.35 -4.09 -6.33
CA ILE A 95 -5.67 -3.01 -7.05
C ILE A 95 -6.51 -2.53 -8.22
N TYR A 96 -6.68 -3.38 -9.26
CA TYR A 96 -7.29 -2.93 -10.51
C TYR A 96 -8.81 -2.86 -10.42
N GLY A 97 -9.50 -3.92 -10.02
CA GLY A 97 -10.97 -3.98 -9.98
C GLY A 97 -11.56 -3.12 -8.87
N GLY A 98 -11.15 -3.36 -7.63
CA GLY A 98 -11.72 -2.70 -6.45
C GLY A 98 -11.32 -1.24 -6.29
N THR A 99 -10.08 -0.90 -6.64
CA THR A 99 -9.56 0.46 -6.45
C THR A 99 -9.51 1.24 -7.75
N LEU A 100 -8.61 0.92 -8.68
CA LEU A 100 -8.31 1.78 -9.84
C LEU A 100 -9.50 1.94 -10.78
N ASN A 101 -10.24 0.86 -11.05
CA ASN A 101 -11.42 0.91 -11.91
C ASN A 101 -12.53 1.79 -11.33
N ASN A 102 -12.83 1.63 -10.03
CA ASN A 102 -13.82 2.46 -9.35
C ASN A 102 -13.39 3.93 -9.24
N LEU A 103 -12.09 4.21 -9.07
CA LEU A 103 -11.56 5.57 -9.11
C LEU A 103 -11.72 6.21 -10.50
N ASN A 104 -11.51 5.46 -11.59
CA ASN A 104 -11.79 5.92 -12.94
C ASN A 104 -13.27 6.31 -13.13
N ILE A 105 -14.20 5.51 -12.59
CA ILE A 105 -15.63 5.82 -12.63
C ILE A 105 -15.90 7.13 -11.86
N ILE A 106 -15.36 7.31 -10.66
CA ILE A 106 -15.51 8.55 -9.91
C ILE A 106 -14.97 9.74 -10.71
N ILE A 107 -13.75 9.65 -11.24
CA ILE A 107 -13.13 10.74 -12.02
C ILE A 107 -13.99 11.11 -13.22
N SER A 108 -14.41 10.13 -14.03
CA SER A 108 -15.18 10.37 -15.24
C SER A 108 -16.52 11.05 -14.97
N LYS A 109 -17.19 10.66 -13.87
CA LYS A 109 -18.50 11.23 -13.51
C LYS A 109 -18.43 12.59 -12.84
N THR A 110 -17.29 12.93 -12.21
CA THR A 110 -17.25 14.10 -11.30
C THR A 110 -16.34 15.23 -11.78
N GLN A 111 -15.44 14.96 -12.73
CA GLN A 111 -14.41 15.90 -13.18
C GLN A 111 -14.97 17.27 -13.58
N ALA A 112 -16.13 17.31 -14.24
CA ALA A 112 -16.70 18.55 -14.78
C ALA A 112 -17.43 19.39 -13.72
N GLN A 113 -18.22 18.77 -12.83
CA GLN A 113 -19.14 19.49 -11.93
C GLN A 113 -18.80 19.36 -10.45
N SER A 114 -18.12 18.27 -10.07
CA SER A 114 -17.77 17.96 -8.68
C SER A 114 -16.30 17.60 -8.53
N PRO A 115 -15.39 18.51 -8.96
CA PRO A 115 -13.94 18.23 -9.02
C PRO A 115 -13.32 17.87 -7.67
N ALA A 116 -13.96 18.15 -6.54
CA ALA A 116 -13.48 17.67 -5.24
C ALA A 116 -13.44 16.13 -5.17
N TYR A 117 -14.47 15.43 -5.67
CA TYR A 117 -14.45 13.96 -5.78
C TYR A 117 -13.37 13.48 -6.75
N ALA A 118 -13.27 14.11 -7.93
CA ALA A 118 -12.26 13.76 -8.93
C ALA A 118 -10.84 13.94 -8.40
N GLY A 119 -10.59 15.01 -7.66
CA GLY A 119 -9.30 15.29 -7.03
C GLY A 119 -8.93 14.23 -6.00
N ILE A 120 -9.84 13.90 -5.09
CA ILE A 120 -9.65 12.83 -4.10
C ILE A 120 -9.39 11.50 -4.79
N ALA A 121 -10.14 11.17 -5.85
CA ALA A 121 -9.93 9.94 -6.61
C ALA A 121 -8.56 9.90 -7.31
N LYS A 122 -8.07 11.02 -7.88
CA LYS A 122 -6.73 11.11 -8.46
C LYS A 122 -5.62 10.91 -7.43
N LEU A 123 -5.78 11.43 -6.21
CA LEU A 123 -4.81 11.20 -5.14
C LEU A 123 -4.75 9.73 -4.73
N GLN A 124 -5.89 9.06 -4.56
CA GLN A 124 -5.95 7.62 -4.28
C GLN A 124 -5.38 6.79 -5.45
N PHE A 125 -5.68 7.19 -6.70
CA PHE A 125 -5.15 6.53 -7.90
C PHE A 125 -3.61 6.60 -7.92
N ALA A 126 -3.04 7.78 -7.68
CA ALA A 126 -1.58 7.96 -7.63
C ALA A 126 -0.92 7.11 -6.53
N TYR A 127 -1.53 7.04 -5.34
CA TYR A 127 -1.04 6.17 -4.26
C TYR A 127 -1.08 4.69 -4.68
N THR A 128 -2.19 4.21 -5.22
CA THR A 128 -2.38 2.79 -5.57
C THR A 128 -1.44 2.37 -6.69
N VAL A 129 -1.28 3.18 -7.74
CA VAL A 129 -0.32 2.91 -8.83
C VAL A 129 1.12 2.94 -8.30
N SER A 130 1.47 3.87 -7.40
CA SER A 130 2.81 3.89 -6.80
C SER A 130 3.10 2.60 -6.04
N MET A 131 2.14 2.09 -5.26
CA MET A 131 2.26 0.82 -4.54
C MET A 131 2.42 -0.35 -5.52
N ALA A 132 1.59 -0.42 -6.57
CA ALA A 132 1.65 -1.50 -7.56
C ALA A 132 3.00 -1.51 -8.28
N THR A 133 3.47 -0.36 -8.79
CA THR A 133 4.76 -0.29 -9.50
C THR A 133 5.94 -0.52 -8.55
N ASP A 134 5.86 -0.12 -7.28
CA ASP A 134 6.89 -0.39 -6.28
C ASP A 134 7.04 -1.88 -6.00
N LEU A 135 5.94 -2.64 -6.00
CA LEU A 135 5.96 -4.08 -5.74
C LEU A 135 6.30 -4.90 -6.99
N PHE A 136 5.69 -4.60 -8.13
CA PHE A 136 5.77 -5.44 -9.33
C PHE A 136 6.73 -4.91 -10.40
N GLY A 137 7.16 -3.65 -10.33
CA GLY A 137 7.96 -2.99 -11.38
C GLY A 137 7.07 -2.31 -12.41
N ASP A 138 7.25 -2.61 -13.71
CA ASP A 138 6.41 -2.09 -14.77
C ASP A 138 4.97 -2.61 -14.60
N VAL A 139 3.97 -1.74 -14.73
CA VAL A 139 2.54 -2.10 -14.52
C VAL A 139 1.64 -1.34 -15.50
N PRO A 140 0.43 -1.85 -15.79
CA PRO A 140 -0.56 -1.09 -16.53
C PRO A 140 -0.94 0.21 -15.81
N TYR A 141 -0.65 1.36 -16.42
CA TYR A 141 -0.95 2.67 -15.86
C TYR A 141 -1.63 3.62 -16.85
N SER A 142 -0.95 4.03 -17.93
CA SER A 142 -1.46 5.06 -18.83
C SER A 142 -2.75 4.64 -19.51
N GLN A 143 -2.84 3.41 -19.98
CA GLN A 143 -4.04 2.85 -20.59
C GLN A 143 -5.06 2.42 -19.53
N ALA A 144 -4.64 1.91 -18.39
CA ALA A 144 -5.54 1.61 -17.29
C ALA A 144 -6.21 2.87 -16.73
N ALA A 145 -5.50 4.03 -16.71
CA ALA A 145 -6.05 5.33 -16.33
C ALA A 145 -6.94 5.98 -17.40
N ALA A 146 -7.00 5.42 -18.61
CA ALA A 146 -7.85 5.96 -19.69
C ALA A 146 -9.36 5.70 -19.48
N GLY A 147 -9.71 4.87 -18.48
CA GLY A 147 -11.08 4.60 -18.07
C GLY A 147 -11.90 3.87 -19.12
N PHE A 148 -13.10 4.41 -19.41
CA PHE A 148 -14.11 3.79 -20.24
C PHE A 148 -14.28 4.51 -21.57
N ASP A 149 -14.75 3.80 -22.59
CA ASP A 149 -15.17 4.36 -23.88
C ASP A 149 -16.60 4.97 -23.77
N ASN A 150 -17.09 5.49 -24.91
CA ASN A 150 -18.43 6.09 -24.97
C ASN A 150 -19.57 5.09 -24.77
N ALA A 151 -19.29 3.79 -24.86
CA ALA A 151 -20.25 2.71 -24.60
C ALA A 151 -20.19 2.22 -23.13
N GLY A 152 -19.31 2.79 -22.30
CA GLY A 152 -19.11 2.38 -20.91
C GLY A 152 -18.26 1.10 -20.76
N LEU A 153 -17.57 0.66 -21.80
CA LEU A 153 -16.66 -0.48 -21.76
C LEU A 153 -15.24 -0.01 -21.41
N ILE A 154 -14.46 -0.87 -20.77
CA ILE A 154 -13.04 -0.59 -20.52
C ILE A 154 -12.36 -0.30 -21.86
N LYS A 155 -11.77 0.88 -21.97
CA LYS A 155 -11.20 1.38 -23.22
C LYS A 155 -10.04 0.53 -23.73
N TYR A 156 -9.23 0.01 -22.81
CA TYR A 156 -8.09 -0.88 -23.11
C TYR A 156 -8.19 -2.15 -22.27
N PRO A 157 -8.85 -3.21 -22.74
CA PRO A 157 -9.00 -4.46 -21.99
C PRO A 157 -7.69 -5.24 -21.82
N GLN A 158 -6.69 -4.96 -22.66
CA GLN A 158 -5.32 -5.51 -22.57
C GLN A 158 -4.33 -4.34 -22.55
N PRO A 159 -4.22 -3.62 -21.41
CA PRO A 159 -3.40 -2.43 -21.33
C PRO A 159 -1.91 -2.75 -21.42
N VAL A 160 -1.15 -1.81 -21.99
CA VAL A 160 0.33 -1.91 -21.99
C VAL A 160 0.89 -1.78 -20.58
N PHE A 161 2.03 -2.43 -20.34
CA PHE A 161 2.83 -2.25 -19.12
C PHE A 161 3.75 -1.05 -19.33
N ASP A 162 3.51 0.01 -18.57
CA ASP A 162 4.33 1.21 -18.60
C ASP A 162 5.59 1.02 -17.76
N ALA A 163 6.72 1.51 -18.26
CA ALA A 163 7.97 1.44 -17.51
C ALA A 163 7.90 2.25 -16.21
N GLN A 164 8.42 1.69 -15.13
CA GLN A 164 8.37 2.29 -13.80
C GLN A 164 8.93 3.72 -13.77
N MET A 165 10.00 3.99 -14.53
CA MET A 165 10.56 5.33 -14.67
C MET A 165 9.54 6.29 -15.29
N ASP A 166 8.84 5.88 -16.36
CA ASP A 166 7.86 6.69 -17.05
C ASP A 166 6.62 6.95 -16.16
N ILE A 167 6.23 5.97 -15.33
CA ILE A 167 5.15 6.12 -14.33
C ILE A 167 5.51 7.22 -13.33
N TYR A 168 6.70 7.19 -12.74
CA TYR A 168 7.10 8.18 -11.75
C TYR A 168 7.39 9.54 -12.35
N LEU A 169 8.20 9.61 -13.41
CA LEU A 169 8.71 10.88 -13.95
C LEU A 169 7.90 11.43 -15.12
N GLY A 170 7.07 10.61 -15.72
CA GLY A 170 6.31 10.92 -16.92
C GLY A 170 7.10 10.70 -18.21
N ASN A 171 6.38 10.51 -19.31
CA ASN A 171 6.96 10.41 -20.65
C ASN A 171 6.01 11.03 -21.69
N GLN A 172 6.33 12.24 -22.12
CA GLN A 172 5.48 12.99 -23.04
C GLN A 172 5.35 12.30 -24.40
N ALA A 173 6.44 11.69 -24.90
CA ALA A 173 6.41 11.00 -26.19
C ALA A 173 5.48 9.77 -26.20
N LYS A 174 5.29 9.14 -25.05
CA LYS A 174 4.36 8.02 -24.84
C LYS A 174 3.02 8.44 -24.25
N SER A 175 2.78 9.74 -24.05
CA SER A 175 1.59 10.28 -23.38
C SER A 175 1.39 9.72 -21.95
N ILE A 176 2.47 9.39 -21.25
CA ILE A 176 2.44 8.91 -19.88
C ILE A 176 2.60 10.09 -18.92
N LYS A 177 1.57 10.33 -18.10
CA LYS A 177 1.57 11.38 -17.08
C LYS A 177 2.34 10.89 -15.85
N SER A 178 3.23 11.72 -15.29
CA SER A 178 3.93 11.40 -14.06
C SER A 178 2.97 11.31 -12.87
N LEU A 179 3.28 10.46 -11.89
CA LEU A 179 2.55 10.42 -10.61
C LEU A 179 2.60 11.77 -9.89
N PHE A 180 3.72 12.52 -10.00
CA PHE A 180 3.81 13.88 -9.45
C PHE A 180 2.76 14.81 -10.06
N ASN A 181 2.59 14.76 -11.38
CA ASN A 181 1.61 15.61 -12.07
C ASN A 181 0.18 15.17 -11.76
N LEU A 182 -0.09 13.86 -11.65
CA LEU A 182 -1.40 13.36 -11.26
C LEU A 182 -1.80 13.85 -9.85
N VAL A 183 -0.85 13.85 -8.90
CA VAL A 183 -1.08 14.42 -7.55
C VAL A 183 -1.36 15.92 -7.63
N ARG A 184 -0.57 16.68 -8.40
CA ARG A 184 -0.79 18.14 -8.56
C ARG A 184 -2.13 18.45 -9.20
N GLU A 185 -2.55 17.68 -10.19
CA GLU A 185 -3.91 17.79 -10.77
C GLU A 185 -5.00 17.47 -9.74
N GLY A 186 -4.83 16.42 -8.95
CA GLY A 186 -5.75 16.09 -7.87
C GLY A 186 -5.89 17.23 -6.85
N LEU A 187 -4.76 17.83 -6.44
CA LEU A 187 -4.73 19.00 -5.55
C LEU A 187 -5.41 20.22 -6.17
N ALA A 188 -5.18 20.47 -7.46
CA ALA A 188 -5.83 21.56 -8.18
C ALA A 188 -7.35 21.36 -8.30
N ASP A 189 -7.80 20.12 -8.49
CA ASP A 189 -9.23 19.81 -8.55
C ASP A 189 -9.91 19.95 -7.18
N ILE A 190 -9.27 19.54 -6.09
CA ILE A 190 -9.78 19.74 -4.71
C ILE A 190 -10.00 21.22 -4.40
N ALA A 191 -9.17 22.11 -4.95
CA ALA A 191 -9.26 23.54 -4.73
C ALA A 191 -10.38 24.24 -5.52
N LYS A 192 -10.99 23.58 -6.51
CA LYS A 192 -12.06 24.15 -7.35
C LYS A 192 -13.42 24.13 -6.65
N PRO A 193 -14.32 25.06 -7.02
CA PRO A 193 -15.72 24.94 -6.65
C PRO A 193 -16.32 23.61 -7.11
N SER A 194 -17.11 22.97 -6.27
CA SER A 194 -17.74 21.67 -6.54
C SER A 194 -19.24 21.72 -6.22
N VAL A 195 -20.07 21.21 -7.12
CA VAL A 195 -21.52 21.07 -6.91
C VAL A 195 -21.78 20.09 -5.76
N GLN A 196 -21.06 18.95 -5.79
CA GLN A 196 -21.10 17.97 -4.71
C GLN A 196 -19.68 17.80 -4.14
N LYS A 197 -19.61 17.57 -2.83
CA LYS A 197 -18.39 17.27 -2.09
C LYS A 197 -18.60 15.99 -1.28
N PRO A 198 -17.54 15.19 -1.06
CA PRO A 198 -17.61 14.09 -0.09
C PRO A 198 -18.02 14.61 1.29
N THR A 199 -18.69 13.74 2.05
CA THR A 199 -19.10 13.96 3.44
C THR A 199 -18.87 12.70 4.25
N VAL A 200 -19.91 12.05 4.76
CA VAL A 200 -19.84 10.79 5.53
C VAL A 200 -19.37 9.58 4.69
N ASP A 201 -19.41 9.68 3.37
CA ASP A 201 -18.88 8.72 2.43
C ASP A 201 -17.34 8.74 2.34
N ASP A 202 -16.70 9.80 2.82
CA ASP A 202 -15.27 9.85 3.06
C ASP A 202 -14.94 9.28 4.46
N LEU A 203 -14.65 8.00 4.51
CA LEU A 203 -14.38 7.26 5.75
C LEU A 203 -13.16 7.77 6.53
N VAL A 204 -12.26 8.51 5.88
CA VAL A 204 -10.98 8.93 6.48
C VAL A 204 -11.06 10.31 7.09
N TYR A 205 -11.56 11.27 6.32
CA TYR A 205 -11.55 12.67 6.71
C TYR A 205 -12.92 13.32 6.80
N GLY A 206 -14.00 12.56 6.55
CA GLY A 206 -15.38 13.08 6.62
C GLY A 206 -15.64 14.23 5.66
N GLY A 207 -14.96 14.28 4.53
CA GLY A 207 -15.06 15.34 3.52
C GLY A 207 -14.20 16.58 3.78
N ASP A 208 -13.30 16.56 4.75
CA ASP A 208 -12.37 17.67 5.01
C ASP A 208 -11.31 17.76 3.91
N LEU A 209 -11.53 18.66 2.95
CA LEU A 209 -10.65 18.87 1.81
C LEU A 209 -9.28 19.43 2.20
N SER A 210 -9.17 20.10 3.37
CA SER A 210 -7.88 20.59 3.86
C SER A 210 -6.95 19.43 4.26
N LYS A 211 -7.51 18.37 4.85
CA LYS A 211 -6.77 17.14 5.18
C LYS A 211 -6.40 16.36 3.91
N TRP A 212 -7.28 16.32 2.90
CA TRP A 212 -6.94 15.76 1.59
C TRP A 212 -5.81 16.52 0.89
N THR A 213 -5.76 17.85 1.04
CA THR A 213 -4.63 18.66 0.55
C THR A 213 -3.32 18.26 1.24
N ARG A 214 -3.35 18.03 2.55
CA ARG A 214 -2.18 17.53 3.30
C ARG A 214 -1.77 16.13 2.85
N PHE A 215 -2.73 15.24 2.61
CA PHE A 215 -2.46 13.92 2.05
C PHE A 215 -1.75 14.00 0.70
N GLY A 216 -2.26 14.81 -0.25
CA GLY A 216 -1.65 14.97 -1.56
C GLY A 216 -0.22 15.52 -1.49
N ASN A 217 0.05 16.54 -0.67
CA ASN A 217 1.41 17.05 -0.47
C ASN A 217 2.33 16.01 0.19
N SER A 218 1.80 15.15 1.07
CA SER A 218 2.56 14.04 1.65
C SER A 218 2.89 12.94 0.62
N LEU A 219 2.02 12.72 -0.37
CA LEU A 219 2.35 11.85 -1.51
C LEU A 219 3.53 12.38 -2.32
N LEU A 220 3.61 13.71 -2.53
CA LEU A 220 4.77 14.31 -3.20
C LEU A 220 6.07 14.04 -2.42
N LEU A 221 6.06 14.14 -1.08
CA LEU A 221 7.22 13.80 -0.24
C LEU A 221 7.59 12.31 -0.38
N LYS A 222 6.59 11.41 -0.31
CA LYS A 222 6.79 9.95 -0.48
C LYS A 222 7.42 9.63 -1.83
N PHE A 223 6.84 10.11 -2.92
CA PHE A 223 7.31 9.84 -4.28
C PHE A 223 8.70 10.43 -4.54
N ALA A 224 8.95 11.63 -4.03
CA ALA A 224 10.26 12.27 -4.17
C ALA A 224 11.36 11.42 -3.52
N LEU A 225 11.15 10.94 -2.28
CA LEU A 225 12.13 10.09 -1.63
C LEU A 225 12.27 8.72 -2.31
N GLN A 226 11.16 8.16 -2.84
CA GLN A 226 11.17 6.87 -3.53
C GLN A 226 12.12 6.85 -4.72
N VAL A 227 12.14 7.89 -5.53
CA VAL A 227 12.98 7.98 -6.73
C VAL A 227 14.38 8.53 -6.47
N SER A 228 14.76 8.76 -5.22
CA SER A 228 15.94 9.52 -4.80
C SER A 228 17.28 8.97 -5.31
N ASN A 229 17.40 7.67 -5.55
CA ASN A 229 18.61 7.07 -6.09
C ASN A 229 18.79 7.33 -7.60
N LYS A 230 17.71 7.60 -8.33
CA LYS A 230 17.71 7.77 -9.79
C LYS A 230 17.44 9.20 -10.21
N ALA A 231 16.76 9.99 -9.38
CA ALA A 231 16.39 11.36 -9.65
C ALA A 231 16.61 12.28 -8.42
N PRO A 232 17.84 12.41 -7.92
CA PRO A 232 18.16 13.18 -6.70
C PRO A 232 17.75 14.66 -6.79
N ASP A 233 17.89 15.28 -7.95
CA ASP A 233 17.47 16.68 -8.16
C ASP A 233 15.94 16.82 -8.07
N THR A 234 15.19 15.89 -8.66
CA THR A 234 13.72 15.84 -8.52
C THR A 234 13.35 15.68 -7.04
N THR A 235 14.03 14.81 -6.31
CA THR A 235 13.85 14.61 -4.86
C THR A 235 14.00 15.93 -4.11
N LYS A 236 15.14 16.60 -4.27
CA LYS A 236 15.44 17.88 -3.60
C LYS A 236 14.42 18.96 -3.95
N ASN A 237 14.12 19.11 -5.24
CA ASN A 237 13.23 20.16 -5.73
C ASN A 237 11.79 19.97 -5.22
N VAL A 238 11.24 18.75 -5.31
CA VAL A 238 9.86 18.47 -4.89
C VAL A 238 9.73 18.58 -3.36
N ILE A 239 10.70 18.11 -2.59
CA ILE A 239 10.65 18.25 -1.13
C ILE A 239 10.70 19.72 -0.73
N ASN A 240 11.61 20.52 -1.30
CA ASN A 240 11.67 21.95 -1.02
C ASN A 240 10.43 22.70 -1.52
N GLU A 241 9.81 22.28 -2.63
CA GLU A 241 8.51 22.81 -3.10
C GLU A 241 7.42 22.62 -2.02
N VAL A 242 7.35 21.46 -1.37
CA VAL A 242 6.40 21.23 -0.29
C VAL A 242 6.76 22.06 0.94
N LEU A 243 8.04 22.08 1.33
CA LEU A 243 8.50 22.81 2.52
C LEU A 243 8.42 24.33 2.38
N ALA A 244 8.26 24.85 1.16
CA ALA A 244 8.05 26.29 0.90
C ALA A 244 6.66 26.82 1.31
N GLY A 245 5.91 26.10 2.14
CA GLY A 245 4.65 26.55 2.75
C GLY A 245 3.42 25.74 2.34
N LYS A 246 3.59 24.58 1.67
CA LYS A 246 2.46 23.69 1.40
C LYS A 246 2.14 22.85 2.63
N PRO A 247 0.86 22.75 3.06
CA PRO A 247 0.50 21.92 4.20
C PRO A 247 0.64 20.43 3.85
N TYR A 248 1.27 19.67 4.72
CA TYR A 248 1.40 18.21 4.64
C TYR A 248 0.98 17.56 5.97
N ILE A 249 1.00 16.25 6.08
CA ILE A 249 0.68 15.53 7.32
C ILE A 249 1.91 15.61 8.24
N ASP A 250 1.83 16.49 9.25
CA ASP A 250 2.93 16.85 10.16
C ASP A 250 2.55 16.79 11.65
N ASP A 251 1.29 16.55 11.99
CA ASP A 251 0.82 16.46 13.36
C ASP A 251 1.35 15.21 14.07
N ILE A 252 2.26 15.39 15.00
CA ILE A 252 2.88 14.30 15.78
C ILE A 252 1.89 13.50 16.62
N ASN A 253 0.68 13.99 16.88
CA ASN A 253 -0.39 13.27 17.58
C ASN A 253 -1.23 12.39 16.65
N GLY A 254 -0.98 12.45 15.35
CA GLY A 254 -1.62 11.59 14.34
C GLY A 254 -3.08 11.90 14.04
N ALA A 255 -3.57 13.10 14.37
CA ALA A 255 -4.93 13.53 14.05
C ALA A 255 -5.12 13.78 12.53
N LEU A 256 -4.01 14.03 11.82
CA LEU A 256 -3.99 14.27 10.38
C LEU A 256 -3.61 13.03 9.56
N ASP A 257 -3.21 11.94 10.21
CA ASP A 257 -2.78 10.72 9.53
C ASP A 257 -3.87 10.19 8.59
N PHE A 258 -3.47 9.76 7.40
CA PHE A 258 -4.35 9.05 6.49
C PHE A 258 -4.42 7.58 6.92
N LYS A 259 -5.51 7.26 7.58
CA LYS A 259 -5.77 5.94 8.15
C LYS A 259 -7.22 5.54 7.91
N VAL A 260 -7.41 4.39 7.27
CA VAL A 260 -8.73 3.84 6.96
C VAL A 260 -9.26 3.12 8.21
N PRO A 261 -10.43 3.52 8.75
CA PRO A 261 -10.98 2.93 9.96
C PRO A 261 -11.60 1.55 9.71
N PHE A 262 -11.55 0.71 10.75
CA PHE A 262 -12.18 -0.59 10.80
C PHE A 262 -12.90 -0.77 12.14
N THR A 263 -13.71 -1.82 12.26
CA THR A 263 -14.47 -2.15 13.47
C THR A 263 -14.39 -3.66 13.72
N ALA A 264 -14.71 -4.12 14.91
CA ALA A 264 -14.78 -5.55 15.20
C ALA A 264 -15.84 -6.29 14.33
N ALA A 265 -16.89 -5.60 13.87
CA ALA A 265 -17.89 -6.17 12.95
C ALA A 265 -17.39 -6.21 11.50
N ASN A 266 -16.49 -5.31 11.12
CA ASN A 266 -15.83 -5.24 9.83
C ASN A 266 -14.32 -5.11 10.08
N PRO A 267 -13.63 -6.20 10.41
CA PRO A 267 -12.25 -6.17 10.86
C PRO A 267 -11.27 -5.90 9.73
N ASN A 268 -10.10 -5.39 10.10
CA ASN A 268 -9.01 -5.16 9.17
C ASN A 268 -8.41 -6.48 8.64
N SER A 269 -7.62 -6.37 7.58
CA SER A 269 -7.01 -7.51 6.91
C SER A 269 -6.05 -8.31 7.79
N TYR A 270 -5.35 -7.68 8.72
CA TYR A 270 -4.43 -8.39 9.63
C TYR A 270 -5.17 -9.39 10.52
N TYR A 271 -6.35 -8.99 11.04
CA TYR A 271 -7.20 -9.90 11.80
C TYR A 271 -7.72 -11.04 10.92
N LEU A 272 -8.24 -10.70 9.72
CA LEU A 272 -8.80 -11.69 8.80
C LEU A 272 -7.77 -12.72 8.34
N GLN A 273 -6.52 -12.31 8.15
CA GLN A 273 -5.44 -13.20 7.71
C GLN A 273 -4.98 -14.15 8.81
N ASP A 274 -4.94 -13.69 10.06
CA ASP A 274 -4.21 -14.37 11.12
C ASP A 274 -5.12 -15.00 12.18
N LEU A 275 -6.22 -14.36 12.57
CA LEU A 275 -7.12 -14.83 13.60
C LEU A 275 -8.50 -15.21 13.06
N GLY A 276 -9.03 -14.46 12.11
CA GLY A 276 -10.36 -14.66 11.53
C GLY A 276 -10.38 -15.55 10.28
N GLY A 277 -9.23 -15.99 9.79
CA GLY A 277 -9.13 -16.80 8.58
C GLY A 277 -9.37 -18.29 8.82
N SER A 278 -9.45 -19.06 7.72
CA SER A 278 -9.60 -20.52 7.75
C SER A 278 -8.37 -21.27 8.29
N ILE A 279 -7.21 -20.64 8.26
CA ILE A 279 -5.96 -21.15 8.86
C ILE A 279 -5.46 -20.07 9.83
N PRO A 280 -5.85 -20.14 11.12
CA PRO A 280 -5.48 -19.11 12.08
C PRO A 280 -4.04 -19.25 12.59
N ASN A 281 -3.55 -18.20 13.26
CA ASN A 281 -2.25 -18.17 13.94
C ASN A 281 -1.08 -18.50 13.01
N THR A 282 -1.06 -17.85 11.84
CA THR A 282 -0.09 -18.09 10.77
C THR A 282 1.22 -17.34 10.96
N GLN A 283 1.21 -16.32 11.79
CA GLN A 283 2.34 -15.43 12.03
C GLN A 283 2.57 -15.18 13.51
N MET A 284 3.80 -14.95 13.89
CA MET A 284 4.19 -14.49 15.21
C MET A 284 5.38 -13.53 15.11
N LEU A 285 5.71 -12.85 16.20
CA LEU A 285 6.87 -11.96 16.29
C LEU A 285 8.13 -12.65 15.77
N SER A 286 8.89 -11.97 14.90
CA SER A 286 10.22 -12.42 14.52
C SER A 286 11.22 -12.21 15.68
N SER A 287 12.06 -13.20 15.95
CA SER A 287 13.15 -13.06 16.93
C SER A 287 14.16 -11.97 16.54
N ARG A 288 14.28 -11.68 15.23
CA ARG A 288 15.12 -10.61 14.69
C ARG A 288 14.58 -9.23 15.06
N PHE A 289 13.28 -9.00 14.85
CA PHE A 289 12.65 -7.75 15.27
C PHE A 289 12.69 -7.57 16.77
N LEU A 290 12.43 -8.64 17.54
CA LEU A 290 12.53 -8.63 18.99
C LEU A 290 13.94 -8.27 19.47
N ALA A 291 14.97 -8.81 18.84
CA ALA A 291 16.37 -8.50 19.19
C ALA A 291 16.70 -7.03 18.91
N LEU A 292 16.22 -6.48 17.77
CA LEU A 292 16.40 -5.07 17.43
C LEU A 292 15.74 -4.15 18.48
N GLU A 293 14.47 -4.38 18.80
CA GLU A 293 13.73 -3.57 19.79
C GLU A 293 14.40 -3.60 21.17
N ARG A 294 14.89 -4.77 21.60
CA ARG A 294 15.66 -4.91 22.84
C ARG A 294 16.97 -4.12 22.81
N SER A 295 17.67 -4.11 21.67
CA SER A 295 18.93 -3.37 21.54
C SER A 295 18.77 -1.85 21.64
N LEU A 296 17.56 -1.36 21.37
CA LEU A 296 17.19 0.05 21.44
C LEU A 296 16.41 0.42 22.71
N ASN A 297 16.27 -0.54 23.64
CA ASN A 297 15.48 -0.40 24.88
C ASN A 297 14.01 0.02 24.62
N ASP A 298 13.42 -0.38 23.49
CA ASP A 298 12.08 0.05 23.10
C ASP A 298 10.98 -0.97 23.44
N SER A 299 10.92 -1.33 24.69
CA SER A 299 9.83 -2.18 25.19
C SER A 299 8.46 -1.50 25.15
N LEU A 300 8.42 -0.17 25.06
CA LEU A 300 7.18 0.61 25.05
C LEU A 300 6.41 0.39 23.74
N ARG A 301 7.02 0.65 22.57
CA ARG A 301 6.39 0.39 21.28
C ARG A 301 6.17 -1.10 21.06
N LEU A 302 7.14 -1.95 21.41
CA LEU A 302 7.02 -3.40 21.30
C LEU A 302 5.77 -3.93 22.00
N SER A 303 5.43 -3.41 23.20
CA SER A 303 4.25 -3.81 23.98
C SER A 303 2.90 -3.42 23.32
N LYS A 304 2.93 -2.48 22.39
CA LYS A 304 1.77 -2.08 21.59
C LYS A 304 1.68 -2.86 20.28
N PHE A 305 2.83 -3.14 19.68
CA PHE A 305 2.94 -3.85 18.42
C PHE A 305 2.64 -5.35 18.58
N TYR A 306 3.04 -5.95 19.71
CA TYR A 306 2.89 -7.39 19.95
C TYR A 306 2.34 -7.70 21.32
N THR A 307 1.64 -8.81 21.41
CA THR A 307 1.15 -9.39 22.66
C THR A 307 2.31 -10.00 23.46
N LYS A 308 2.13 -10.08 24.78
CA LYS A 308 3.09 -10.71 25.70
C LYS A 308 2.36 -11.72 26.58
N PRO A 309 1.95 -12.91 26.04
CA PRO A 309 1.18 -13.87 26.81
C PRO A 309 1.99 -14.67 27.84
N ALA A 310 3.32 -14.65 27.75
CA ALA A 310 4.26 -15.25 28.69
C ALA A 310 4.96 -14.19 29.54
N ALA A 311 5.87 -14.59 30.43
CA ALA A 311 6.68 -13.67 31.22
C ALA A 311 7.53 -12.71 30.36
N THR A 312 7.91 -13.16 29.15
CA THR A 312 8.67 -12.39 28.16
C THR A 312 8.03 -12.46 26.80
N PHE A 313 8.42 -11.55 25.89
CA PHE A 313 8.08 -11.71 24.47
C PHE A 313 8.77 -12.95 23.90
N VAL A 314 8.02 -13.70 23.08
CA VAL A 314 8.47 -14.95 22.44
C VAL A 314 8.34 -14.79 20.91
N GLY A 315 9.47 -14.86 20.23
CA GLY A 315 9.59 -14.77 18.78
C GLY A 315 10.04 -16.09 18.17
N ALA A 316 9.94 -16.21 16.84
CA ALA A 316 10.49 -17.31 16.05
C ALA A 316 11.51 -16.80 15.02
N GLU A 317 12.41 -17.69 14.60
CA GLU A 317 13.37 -17.41 13.53
C GLU A 317 12.68 -17.50 12.16
N ASN A 318 12.98 -16.57 11.27
CA ASN A 318 12.45 -16.58 9.91
C ASN A 318 13.01 -17.76 9.09
N GLY A 319 12.13 -18.38 8.29
CA GLY A 319 12.48 -19.55 7.48
C GLY A 319 12.85 -20.79 8.31
N SER A 320 12.50 -20.83 9.59
CA SER A 320 12.84 -21.96 10.46
C SER A 320 12.09 -23.22 10.05
N PRO A 321 12.80 -24.34 9.88
CA PRO A 321 12.16 -25.65 9.65
C PRO A 321 11.64 -26.29 10.94
N PHE A 322 11.91 -25.68 12.10
CA PHE A 322 11.53 -26.23 13.40
C PHE A 322 10.07 -25.92 13.76
N THR A 323 9.55 -26.71 14.69
CA THR A 323 8.23 -26.47 15.27
C THR A 323 8.21 -25.13 16.01
N PRO A 324 7.29 -24.22 15.68
CA PRO A 324 7.19 -22.95 16.37
C PRO A 324 6.83 -23.14 17.85
N PRO A 325 7.12 -22.17 18.73
CA PRO A 325 6.75 -22.20 20.15
C PRO A 325 5.27 -22.55 20.36
N PRO A 326 4.87 -23.09 21.52
CA PRO A 326 3.46 -23.37 21.82
C PRO A 326 2.57 -22.14 21.65
N LEU A 327 1.39 -22.29 21.06
CA LEU A 327 0.48 -21.18 20.73
C LEU A 327 0.23 -20.25 21.92
N ALA A 328 0.01 -20.80 23.12
CA ALA A 328 -0.25 -20.01 24.33
C ALA A 328 0.90 -19.10 24.78
N THR A 329 2.09 -19.26 24.22
CA THR A 329 3.27 -18.47 24.58
C THR A 329 3.72 -17.50 23.48
N ARG A 330 3.17 -17.61 22.25
CA ARG A 330 3.58 -16.81 21.09
C ARG A 330 3.23 -15.35 21.27
N SER A 331 4.15 -14.47 20.96
CA SER A 331 3.84 -13.05 20.74
C SER A 331 3.29 -12.88 19.32
N THR A 332 2.05 -12.44 19.21
CA THR A 332 1.35 -12.15 17.94
C THR A 332 1.07 -10.64 17.86
N TYR A 333 0.49 -10.16 16.78
CA TYR A 333 0.14 -8.73 16.69
C TYR A 333 -0.68 -8.24 17.90
N GLY A 334 -0.30 -7.06 18.38
CA GLY A 334 -0.90 -6.39 19.53
C GLY A 334 -1.93 -5.33 19.16
N THR A 335 -2.24 -4.49 20.13
CA THR A 335 -3.31 -3.49 20.03
C THR A 335 -3.08 -2.44 18.95
N TYR A 336 -1.84 -2.15 18.58
CA TYR A 336 -1.54 -1.21 17.51
C TYR A 336 -2.03 -1.69 16.13
N VAL A 337 -1.95 -3.01 15.88
CA VAL A 337 -2.31 -3.62 14.59
C VAL A 337 -3.74 -4.17 14.60
N LEU A 338 -4.17 -4.74 15.73
CA LEU A 338 -5.48 -5.41 15.83
C LEU A 338 -6.53 -4.61 16.59
N GLY A 339 -6.16 -3.52 17.27
CA GLY A 339 -7.06 -2.71 18.09
C GLY A 339 -7.17 -3.17 19.54
N PRO A 340 -7.88 -2.39 20.39
CA PRO A 340 -7.91 -2.60 21.83
C PRO A 340 -8.42 -3.98 22.27
N THR A 341 -9.36 -4.56 21.54
CA THR A 341 -9.94 -5.88 21.84
C THR A 341 -9.31 -7.01 21.03
N LEU A 342 -8.30 -6.69 20.21
CA LEU A 342 -7.62 -7.62 19.28
C LEU A 342 -8.57 -8.25 18.25
N SER A 343 -9.65 -7.56 17.90
CA SER A 343 -10.71 -8.04 16.97
C SER A 343 -10.63 -7.36 15.59
N GLY A 344 -9.51 -6.72 15.24
CA GLY A 344 -9.27 -6.10 13.95
C GLY A 344 -9.85 -4.70 13.80
N GLU A 345 -10.19 -4.02 14.88
CA GLU A 345 -10.74 -2.67 14.88
C GLU A 345 -9.67 -1.56 14.72
N ALA A 346 -8.39 -1.89 14.73
CA ALA A 346 -7.34 -0.91 14.44
C ALA A 346 -7.40 -0.40 13.00
N PRO A 347 -7.18 0.90 12.76
CA PRO A 347 -7.14 1.43 11.41
C PRO A 347 -5.90 0.97 10.64
N ILE A 348 -6.02 0.83 9.32
CA ILE A 348 -4.88 0.66 8.43
C ILE A 348 -4.28 2.05 8.14
N ARG A 349 -3.01 2.24 8.51
CA ARG A 349 -2.27 3.51 8.41
C ARG A 349 -1.44 3.52 7.13
N LEU A 350 -1.76 4.44 6.21
CA LEU A 350 -1.10 4.50 4.89
C LEU A 350 -0.09 5.64 4.79
N ILE A 351 -0.47 6.87 5.16
CA ILE A 351 0.43 8.02 5.23
C ILE A 351 0.33 8.65 6.61
N THR A 352 1.46 8.81 7.26
CA THR A 352 1.51 9.22 8.68
C THR A 352 2.53 10.34 8.91
N ALA A 353 2.31 11.11 9.96
CA ALA A 353 3.24 12.15 10.37
C ALA A 353 4.63 11.61 10.73
N PHE A 354 4.72 10.44 11.38
CA PHE A 354 6.02 9.85 11.68
C PHE A 354 6.80 9.52 10.42
N ARG A 355 6.13 8.97 9.39
CA ARG A 355 6.78 8.60 8.15
C ARG A 355 7.27 9.84 7.39
N ASN A 356 6.45 10.90 7.30
CA ASN A 356 6.85 12.16 6.68
C ASN A 356 8.05 12.78 7.40
N ASN A 357 8.08 12.76 8.73
CA ASN A 357 9.22 13.26 9.49
C ASN A 357 10.51 12.47 9.19
N PHE A 358 10.45 11.13 9.09
CA PHE A 358 11.62 10.34 8.70
C PHE A 358 12.03 10.57 7.23
N ILE A 359 11.08 10.79 6.32
CA ILE A 359 11.37 11.21 4.93
C ILE A 359 12.15 12.52 4.93
N LEU A 360 11.69 13.51 5.70
CA LEU A 360 12.33 14.82 5.79
C LEU A 360 13.69 14.77 6.50
N ALA A 361 13.84 13.92 7.53
CA ALA A 361 15.13 13.69 8.17
C ALA A 361 16.17 13.14 7.21
N GLU A 362 15.80 12.12 6.43
CA GLU A 362 16.65 11.54 5.41
C GLU A 362 16.96 12.55 4.29
N ALA A 363 15.97 13.29 3.84
CA ALA A 363 16.15 14.28 2.78
C ALA A 363 17.04 15.44 3.20
N ALA A 364 16.90 15.96 4.41
CA ALA A 364 17.77 16.98 4.96
C ALA A 364 19.22 16.50 5.07
N LEU A 365 19.42 15.23 5.51
CA LEU A 365 20.75 14.65 5.65
C LEU A 365 21.42 14.39 4.29
N ARG A 366 20.69 13.80 3.32
CA ARG A 366 21.27 13.31 2.05
C ARG A 366 21.32 14.38 0.95
N PHE A 367 20.32 15.25 0.89
CA PHE A 367 20.13 16.19 -0.22
C PHE A 367 20.19 17.65 0.20
N GLY A 368 20.38 17.93 1.49
CA GLY A 368 20.42 19.31 2.02
C GLY A 368 19.12 20.06 1.75
N THR A 369 17.96 19.40 1.94
CA THR A 369 16.66 20.07 1.89
C THR A 369 16.44 20.93 3.13
N THR A 370 15.49 21.87 3.06
CA THR A 370 15.16 22.78 4.15
C THR A 370 14.81 22.03 5.44
N GLY A 371 15.31 22.53 6.58
CA GLY A 371 15.04 22.02 7.92
C GLY A 371 16.22 21.27 8.55
N ASN A 372 16.03 20.76 9.75
CA ASN A 372 17.08 20.09 10.52
C ASN A 372 16.80 18.60 10.62
N ALA A 373 17.74 17.77 10.15
CA ALA A 373 17.60 16.32 10.13
C ALA A 373 17.33 15.71 11.52
N ASN A 374 18.02 16.19 12.56
CA ASN A 374 17.82 15.69 13.93
C ASN A 374 16.44 16.05 14.49
N THR A 375 15.95 17.26 14.23
CA THR A 375 14.60 17.68 14.64
C THR A 375 13.53 16.81 13.99
N TYR A 376 13.63 16.59 12.68
CA TYR A 376 12.71 15.69 11.97
C TYR A 376 12.82 14.24 12.48
N PHE A 377 14.02 13.74 12.72
CA PHE A 377 14.25 12.42 13.29
C PHE A 377 13.55 12.24 14.63
N GLN A 378 13.75 13.18 15.57
CA GLN A 378 13.10 13.16 16.87
C GLN A 378 11.58 13.26 16.78
N ASN A 379 11.06 14.11 15.90
CA ASN A 379 9.62 14.21 15.64
C ASN A 379 9.05 12.91 15.07
N GLY A 380 9.80 12.23 14.19
CA GLY A 380 9.43 10.92 13.68
C GLY A 380 9.27 9.88 14.79
N ILE A 381 10.22 9.80 15.72
CA ILE A 381 10.14 8.89 16.87
C ILE A 381 8.95 9.24 17.76
N LYS A 382 8.80 10.52 18.13
CA LYS A 382 7.67 10.99 18.96
C LYS A 382 6.32 10.65 18.32
N ALA A 383 6.16 10.97 17.04
CA ALA A 383 4.92 10.68 16.31
C ALA A 383 4.63 9.17 16.22
N SER A 384 5.65 8.32 16.03
CA SER A 384 5.50 6.88 16.07
C SER A 384 5.03 6.37 17.44
N MET A 385 5.64 6.85 18.52
CA MET A 385 5.26 6.49 19.88
C MET A 385 3.83 6.95 20.20
N LYS A 386 3.47 8.17 19.81
CA LYS A 386 2.09 8.70 19.96
C LYS A 386 1.08 7.89 19.14
N SER A 387 1.42 7.53 17.90
CA SER A 387 0.59 6.67 17.04
C SER A 387 0.38 5.28 17.65
N ALA A 388 1.36 4.77 18.41
CA ALA A 388 1.24 3.53 19.18
C ALA A 388 0.41 3.68 20.48
N GLY A 389 -0.09 4.88 20.78
CA GLY A 389 -0.92 5.16 21.97
C GLY A 389 -0.14 5.36 23.26
N LEU A 390 1.14 5.74 23.17
CA LEU A 390 1.96 6.08 24.32
C LEU A 390 1.67 7.53 24.78
N SER A 391 1.71 7.75 26.10
CA SER A 391 1.49 9.07 26.69
C SER A 391 2.69 10.01 26.46
N ASP A 392 2.49 11.32 26.69
CA ASP A 392 3.60 12.29 26.63
C ASP A 392 4.66 11.98 27.70
N ALA A 393 4.25 11.48 28.86
CA ALA A 393 5.15 11.06 29.92
C ALA A 393 6.01 9.85 29.49
N ASP A 394 5.42 8.84 28.82
CA ASP A 394 6.16 7.69 28.29
C ASP A 394 7.19 8.13 27.25
N VAL A 395 6.79 9.03 26.33
CA VAL A 395 7.68 9.58 25.30
C VAL A 395 8.84 10.34 25.94
N ALA A 396 8.56 11.22 26.90
CA ALA A 396 9.58 11.99 27.61
C ALA A 396 10.56 11.09 28.38
N ALA A 397 10.04 10.06 29.07
CA ALA A 397 10.87 9.10 29.81
C ALA A 397 11.77 8.29 28.87
N TYR A 398 11.25 7.83 27.73
CA TYR A 398 12.04 7.12 26.72
C TYR A 398 13.19 7.99 26.19
N PHE A 399 12.89 9.25 25.83
CA PHE A 399 13.89 10.19 25.33
C PHE A 399 14.99 10.48 26.36
N ALA A 400 14.63 10.65 27.63
CA ALA A 400 15.58 10.88 28.71
C ALA A 400 16.48 9.66 28.97
N ALA A 401 15.90 8.45 28.88
CA ALA A 401 16.62 7.20 29.11
C ALA A 401 17.54 6.77 27.97
N ASN A 402 17.26 7.23 26.72
CA ASN A 402 17.92 6.73 25.52
C ASN A 402 18.48 7.86 24.62
N PRO A 403 19.28 8.82 25.15
CA PRO A 403 19.75 9.98 24.37
C PRO A 403 20.56 9.58 23.13
N GLY A 404 21.32 8.49 23.17
CA GLY A 404 22.09 7.96 22.04
C GLY A 404 21.24 7.33 20.93
N VAL A 405 20.00 6.93 21.24
CA VAL A 405 19.05 6.36 20.26
C VAL A 405 18.23 7.46 19.59
N VAL A 406 17.87 8.50 20.34
CA VAL A 406 16.94 9.55 19.87
C VAL A 406 17.66 10.79 19.32
N THR A 407 18.99 10.79 19.24
CA THR A 407 19.79 11.90 18.72
C THR A 407 20.72 11.39 17.61
N LEU A 408 20.67 12.01 16.44
CA LEU A 408 21.56 11.68 15.34
C LEU A 408 23.02 11.98 15.69
N SER A 409 23.92 11.03 15.49
CA SER A 409 25.32 11.16 15.83
C SER A 409 26.23 10.35 14.89
N GLY A 410 27.52 10.68 14.91
CA GLY A 410 28.52 10.02 14.09
C GLY A 410 28.55 10.51 12.63
N THR A 411 29.03 9.67 11.72
CA THR A 411 29.12 9.97 10.30
C THR A 411 27.75 10.10 9.62
N PRO A 412 27.65 10.74 8.45
CA PRO A 412 26.37 10.76 7.69
C PRO A 412 25.80 9.37 7.43
N ALA A 413 26.63 8.36 7.21
CA ALA A 413 26.19 6.97 7.05
C ALA A 413 25.58 6.41 8.34
N ASN A 414 26.17 6.69 9.51
CA ASN A 414 25.63 6.30 10.80
C ASN A 414 24.29 7.01 11.09
N GLN A 415 24.20 8.30 10.79
CA GLN A 415 22.97 9.07 10.95
C GLN A 415 21.84 8.54 10.03
N LEU A 416 22.17 8.19 8.78
CA LEU A 416 21.23 7.58 7.86
C LEU A 416 20.72 6.23 8.38
N MET A 417 21.62 5.40 8.92
CA MET A 417 21.25 4.13 9.54
C MET A 417 20.32 4.34 10.74
N GLN A 418 20.59 5.31 11.62
CA GLN A 418 19.71 5.66 12.75
C GLN A 418 18.31 6.07 12.27
N ILE A 419 18.22 6.92 11.24
CA ILE A 419 16.94 7.35 10.66
C ILE A 419 16.16 6.16 10.13
N LEU A 420 16.79 5.31 9.31
CA LEU A 420 16.12 4.21 8.64
C LEU A 420 15.74 3.08 9.60
N VAL A 421 16.53 2.81 10.62
CA VAL A 421 16.18 1.85 11.69
C VAL A 421 14.94 2.33 12.45
N GLN A 422 14.87 3.60 12.86
CA GLN A 422 13.69 4.13 13.54
C GLN A 422 12.46 4.19 12.62
N LYS A 423 12.65 4.50 11.33
CA LYS A 423 11.60 4.45 10.32
C LYS A 423 11.08 3.03 10.11
N TYR A 424 11.97 2.03 10.10
CA TYR A 424 11.62 0.61 10.04
C TYR A 424 10.76 0.22 11.25
N ILE A 425 11.18 0.50 12.49
CA ILE A 425 10.40 0.21 13.69
C ILE A 425 9.00 0.85 13.63
N ALA A 426 8.94 2.11 13.24
CA ALA A 426 7.68 2.85 13.14
C ALA A 426 6.70 2.26 12.09
N SER A 427 7.19 1.46 11.16
CA SER A 427 6.40 0.93 10.03
C SER A 427 5.76 -0.44 10.30
N VAL A 428 5.75 -0.94 11.54
CA VAL A 428 4.90 -2.08 11.90
C VAL A 428 3.45 -1.79 11.51
N GLY A 429 2.79 -2.72 10.81
CA GLY A 429 1.45 -2.52 10.25
C GLY A 429 1.42 -1.75 8.91
N ASN A 430 2.57 -1.41 8.31
CA ASN A 430 2.72 -0.95 6.92
C ASN A 430 4.07 -1.40 6.35
N ALA A 431 4.24 -2.70 6.24
CA ALA A 431 5.51 -3.34 5.89
C ALA A 431 5.94 -3.09 4.43
N ILE A 432 5.01 -2.81 3.51
CA ILE A 432 5.33 -2.45 2.11
C ILE A 432 6.28 -1.26 2.07
N GLU A 433 6.05 -0.27 2.91
CA GLU A 433 6.89 0.91 2.96
C GLU A 433 8.30 0.63 3.50
N SER A 434 8.43 -0.31 4.44
CA SER A 434 9.75 -0.76 4.90
C SER A 434 10.48 -1.59 3.84
N TYR A 435 9.74 -2.41 3.11
CA TYR A 435 10.28 -3.17 1.98
C TYR A 435 10.79 -2.23 0.87
N ASN A 436 10.08 -1.13 0.61
CA ASN A 436 10.54 -0.07 -0.28
C ASN A 436 11.84 0.57 0.23
N ASP A 437 11.88 0.98 1.50
CA ASP A 437 13.06 1.60 2.09
C ASP A 437 14.28 0.65 2.07
N TYR A 438 14.07 -0.63 2.41
CA TYR A 438 15.13 -1.65 2.36
C TYR A 438 15.70 -1.83 0.96
N ARG A 439 14.86 -1.99 -0.06
CA ARG A 439 15.32 -2.12 -1.45
C ARG A 439 16.02 -0.87 -1.97
N ARG A 440 15.65 0.30 -1.45
CA ARG A 440 16.24 1.58 -1.79
C ARG A 440 17.58 1.84 -1.09
N THR A 441 17.84 1.25 0.08
CA THR A 441 18.96 1.63 0.96
C THR A 441 19.78 0.47 1.52
N GLY A 442 19.25 -0.74 1.54
CA GLY A 442 19.85 -1.89 2.23
C GLY A 442 19.73 -1.85 3.77
N ILE A 443 18.93 -0.92 4.33
CA ILE A 443 18.82 -0.70 5.77
C ILE A 443 17.37 -0.98 6.26
N PRO A 444 17.23 -1.66 7.41
CA PRO A 444 18.25 -2.27 8.27
C PRO A 444 18.90 -3.49 7.61
N SER A 445 20.09 -3.89 8.05
CA SER A 445 20.66 -5.16 7.63
C SER A 445 19.79 -6.31 8.12
N LEU A 446 19.26 -7.09 7.19
CA LEU A 446 18.41 -8.25 7.48
C LEU A 446 19.20 -9.52 7.17
N PRO A 447 19.36 -10.43 8.14
CA PRO A 447 19.98 -11.73 7.88
C PRO A 447 19.08 -12.56 6.97
N GLN A 448 19.70 -13.46 6.20
CA GLN A 448 18.97 -14.42 5.39
C GLN A 448 18.12 -15.33 6.31
N PRO A 449 16.89 -15.70 5.93
CA PRO A 449 16.11 -16.74 6.61
C PRO A 449 16.88 -18.07 6.66
N GLN A 450 16.57 -18.91 7.65
CA GLN A 450 17.25 -20.20 7.82
C GLN A 450 17.07 -21.12 6.60
N THR A 451 15.91 -21.03 5.92
CA THR A 451 15.66 -21.70 4.64
C THR A 451 15.10 -20.72 3.64
N THR A 452 15.44 -20.90 2.38
CA THR A 452 14.95 -20.13 1.24
C THR A 452 14.56 -21.06 0.10
N ALA A 453 13.47 -20.77 -0.61
CA ALA A 453 12.92 -21.65 -1.65
C ALA A 453 12.27 -20.90 -2.82
N GLY A 454 12.44 -19.59 -2.93
CA GLY A 454 11.92 -18.77 -4.03
C GLY A 454 12.52 -19.12 -5.41
N ASP A 455 12.10 -18.41 -6.44
CA ASP A 455 12.60 -18.57 -7.82
C ASP A 455 14.07 -18.17 -8.01
N ASP A 456 14.65 -17.53 -7.00
CA ASP A 456 16.07 -17.26 -6.86
C ASP A 456 16.46 -17.29 -5.36
N PRO A 457 16.64 -18.48 -4.76
CA PRO A 457 16.77 -18.65 -3.31
C PRO A 457 18.05 -18.06 -2.71
N ASN A 458 19.05 -17.69 -3.53
CA ASN A 458 20.30 -17.10 -3.06
C ASN A 458 20.25 -15.56 -2.98
N ASN A 459 19.20 -14.95 -3.51
CA ASN A 459 19.08 -13.50 -3.59
C ASN A 459 17.76 -13.03 -2.97
N PHE A 460 17.83 -11.97 -2.16
CA PHE A 460 16.67 -11.34 -1.55
C PHE A 460 15.67 -10.88 -2.64
N PRO A 461 14.36 -11.15 -2.50
CA PRO A 461 13.36 -10.70 -3.45
C PRO A 461 13.33 -9.17 -3.56
N GLN A 462 13.52 -8.66 -4.77
CA GLN A 462 13.55 -7.24 -5.10
C GLN A 462 12.24 -6.75 -5.71
N ARG A 463 11.33 -7.68 -6.00
CA ARG A 463 9.99 -7.44 -6.54
C ARG A 463 9.08 -8.63 -6.27
N TYR A 464 7.80 -8.43 -6.44
CA TYR A 464 6.83 -9.52 -6.43
C TYR A 464 6.69 -10.12 -7.82
N ALA A 465 6.39 -11.42 -7.89
CA ALA A 465 6.09 -12.06 -9.16
C ALA A 465 4.77 -11.54 -9.73
N TYR A 466 4.73 -11.27 -11.02
CA TYR A 466 3.47 -10.96 -11.69
C TYR A 466 2.48 -12.13 -11.59
N PRO A 467 1.18 -11.84 -11.44
CA PRO A 467 0.14 -12.88 -11.46
C PRO A 467 0.18 -13.72 -12.74
N VAL A 468 -0.11 -15.01 -12.60
CA VAL A 468 -0.17 -15.93 -13.74
C VAL A 468 -1.37 -15.63 -14.62
N THR A 469 -2.50 -15.27 -13.98
CA THR A 469 -3.75 -14.91 -14.67
C THR A 469 -3.59 -13.71 -15.60
N GLU A 470 -2.86 -12.68 -15.18
CA GLU A 470 -2.54 -11.51 -16.00
C GLU A 470 -1.80 -11.93 -17.27
N GLY A 471 -0.79 -12.82 -17.18
CA GLY A 471 -0.06 -13.29 -18.36
C GLY A 471 -0.89 -14.13 -19.32
N SER A 472 -2.01 -14.70 -18.85
CA SER A 472 -2.93 -15.46 -19.69
C SER A 472 -3.95 -14.56 -20.40
N SER A 473 -4.30 -13.42 -19.81
CA SER A 473 -5.33 -12.49 -20.29
C SER A 473 -4.77 -11.28 -21.04
N ASN A 474 -3.54 -10.85 -20.70
CA ASN A 474 -2.88 -9.67 -21.24
C ASN A 474 -1.51 -10.03 -21.88
N PRO A 475 -1.42 -10.11 -23.21
CA PRO A 475 -0.16 -10.43 -23.90
C PRO A 475 0.94 -9.37 -23.72
N ASN A 476 0.60 -8.18 -23.18
CA ASN A 476 1.57 -7.11 -22.93
C ASN A 476 2.32 -7.31 -21.60
N GLN A 477 1.97 -8.32 -20.80
CA GLN A 477 2.77 -8.65 -19.61
C GLN A 477 4.21 -9.01 -20.03
N PRO A 478 5.25 -8.54 -19.30
CA PRO A 478 6.64 -8.91 -19.59
C PRO A 478 6.82 -10.42 -19.72
N ASN A 479 7.36 -10.86 -20.86
CA ASN A 479 7.62 -12.28 -21.17
C ASN A 479 9.04 -12.46 -21.74
N PRO A 480 9.95 -13.24 -21.09
CA PRO A 480 9.70 -13.99 -19.86
C PRO A 480 9.43 -13.08 -18.65
N ARG A 481 8.63 -13.56 -17.70
CA ARG A 481 8.41 -12.85 -16.43
C ARG A 481 9.72 -12.69 -15.67
N PRO A 482 10.07 -11.47 -15.18
CA PRO A 482 11.29 -11.28 -14.40
C PRO A 482 11.24 -12.14 -13.12
N LYS A 483 12.38 -12.68 -12.71
CA LYS A 483 12.54 -13.32 -11.40
C LYS A 483 12.30 -12.30 -10.28
N THR A 484 11.92 -12.79 -9.10
CA THR A 484 11.70 -11.93 -7.93
C THR A 484 12.97 -11.21 -7.46
N SER A 485 14.15 -11.73 -7.74
CA SER A 485 15.46 -11.10 -7.46
C SER A 485 15.82 -9.91 -8.37
N VAL A 486 15.09 -9.73 -9.48
CA VAL A 486 15.36 -8.62 -10.42
C VAL A 486 14.91 -7.30 -9.78
N LYS A 487 15.84 -6.36 -9.65
CA LYS A 487 15.59 -5.04 -9.06
C LYS A 487 14.53 -4.26 -9.82
N VAL A 488 13.72 -3.54 -9.09
CA VAL A 488 12.87 -2.48 -9.63
C VAL A 488 13.74 -1.25 -9.96
N TRP A 489 13.25 -0.36 -10.83
CA TRP A 489 14.06 0.74 -11.39
C TRP A 489 14.75 1.63 -10.34
N TRP A 490 14.07 2.00 -9.28
CA TRP A 490 14.61 2.90 -8.26
C TRP A 490 15.45 2.21 -7.18
N ALA A 491 15.49 0.87 -7.13
CA ALA A 491 16.26 0.12 -6.13
C ALA A 491 17.77 0.36 -6.26
N LEU A 492 18.49 0.12 -5.15
CA LEU A 492 19.93 0.28 -5.01
C LEU A 492 20.72 -0.68 -5.91
#